data_7c678c49dc1e4026a1fb121b7f8284fb
#
_entry.id   7c678c49dc1e4026a1fb121b7f8284fb
#
_cell.length_a   1.000
_cell.length_b   1.000
_cell.length_c   1.000
_cell.angle_alpha   90.00
_cell.angle_beta   90.00
_cell.angle_gamma   90.00
#
_symmetry.space_group_name_H-M   'P 1'
#
loop_
_entity.id
_entity.type
_entity.pdbx_description
1 polymer ?
#
loop_
_entity_poly.entity_id
_entity_poly.type
_entity_poly.pdbx_seq_one_letter_code
_entity_poly.pdbx_strand_id
1 'polypeptide(L)'
;MDCGAEIRLFDPRRKPQDWNELMHPTECAVFLRDRTSSNPLASDGQAYASPAEVTCIVFSCLDAAIRFCEARVRALPRLRCEIYDSQGLAHPPLAVILHPEAQPKEDAGPIRSRHRKLGASAFSLISLPLFWMGARSSSSGDLAIFLGINCILLALRFLYWDLGLKHSERKRLKRLEDHRRMERGDA
;
A
#
# COMPACT_ATOMS: atom_id res chain seq x y z
N MET A 1 24.34 -15.65 -9.21
CA MET A 1 24.56 -14.52 -10.13
C MET A 1 24.64 -13.27 -9.28
N ASP A 2 25.84 -12.66 -9.21
CA ASP A 2 25.97 -11.35 -8.56
C ASP A 2 25.30 -10.32 -9.47
N CYS A 3 24.09 -9.89 -9.10
CA CYS A 3 23.48 -8.72 -9.69
C CYS A 3 24.30 -7.51 -9.22
N GLY A 4 25.35 -7.17 -9.97
CA GLY A 4 26.11 -5.95 -9.74
C GLY A 4 25.13 -4.78 -9.70
N ALA A 5 25.05 -4.10 -8.57
CA ALA A 5 24.14 -2.99 -8.41
C ALA A 5 24.66 -1.80 -9.22
N GLU A 6 24.13 -1.59 -10.41
CA GLU A 6 24.29 -0.34 -11.11
C GLU A 6 23.36 0.68 -10.42
N ILE A 7 23.96 1.56 -9.61
CA ILE A 7 23.21 2.59 -8.90
C ILE A 7 23.04 3.77 -9.83
N ARG A 8 21.83 3.98 -10.33
CA ARG A 8 21.45 5.18 -11.07
C ARG A 8 20.48 6.00 -10.25
N LEU A 9 20.62 7.31 -10.31
CA LEU A 9 19.73 8.24 -9.63
C LEU A 9 18.90 9.00 -10.68
N PHE A 10 17.59 9.02 -10.52
CA PHE A 10 16.71 9.85 -11.34
C PHE A 10 15.61 10.50 -10.50
N ASP A 11 15.06 11.61 -10.99
CA ASP A 11 13.94 12.29 -10.36
C ASP A 11 12.62 11.55 -10.68
N PRO A 12 11.99 10.89 -9.70
CA PRO A 12 10.78 10.11 -9.90
C PRO A 12 9.55 10.94 -10.28
N ARG A 13 9.63 12.26 -10.15
CA ARG A 13 8.53 13.19 -10.41
C ARG A 13 8.47 13.68 -11.84
N ARG A 14 9.54 13.54 -12.62
CA ARG A 14 9.53 13.95 -14.02
C ARG A 14 8.47 13.24 -14.85
N LYS A 15 8.24 11.92 -14.56
CA LYS A 15 7.18 11.10 -15.16
C LYS A 15 6.62 10.16 -14.09
N PRO A 16 5.74 10.62 -13.19
CA PRO A 16 5.34 9.80 -12.04
C PRO A 16 4.50 8.58 -12.41
N GLN A 17 3.95 8.53 -13.62
CA GLN A 17 3.01 7.50 -14.03
C GLN A 17 3.62 6.38 -14.87
N ASP A 18 4.80 6.60 -15.46
CA ASP A 18 5.43 5.62 -16.34
C ASP A 18 6.95 5.86 -16.39
N TRP A 19 7.69 4.85 -15.94
CA TRP A 19 9.15 4.87 -15.92
C TRP A 19 9.77 3.94 -16.96
N ASN A 20 8.99 3.36 -17.88
CA ASN A 20 9.50 2.44 -18.90
C ASN A 20 10.57 3.06 -19.81
N GLU A 21 10.58 4.38 -19.96
CA GLU A 21 11.66 5.09 -20.69
C GLU A 21 12.91 5.33 -19.83
N LEU A 22 12.79 5.23 -18.50
CA LEU A 22 13.88 5.51 -17.55
C LEU A 22 14.52 4.25 -16.99
N MET A 23 13.76 3.14 -16.97
CA MET A 23 14.14 1.89 -16.37
C MET A 23 13.83 0.70 -17.28
N HIS A 24 14.68 -0.31 -17.23
CA HIS A 24 14.38 -1.60 -17.85
C HIS A 24 13.25 -2.32 -17.05
N PRO A 25 12.39 -3.14 -17.68
CA PRO A 25 11.32 -3.86 -16.99
C PRO A 25 11.75 -4.74 -15.81
N THR A 26 13.02 -5.20 -15.80
CA THR A 26 13.60 -6.00 -14.70
C THR A 26 14.24 -5.15 -13.61
N GLU A 27 14.37 -3.83 -13.80
CA GLU A 27 14.97 -2.94 -12.81
C GLU A 27 13.95 -2.51 -11.76
N CYS A 28 14.44 -2.23 -10.57
CA CYS A 28 13.65 -1.72 -9.45
C CYS A 28 14.19 -0.36 -8.99
N ALA A 29 13.29 0.57 -8.72
CA ALA A 29 13.60 1.86 -8.13
C ALA A 29 13.28 1.84 -6.64
N VAL A 30 14.26 2.23 -5.81
CA VAL A 30 14.09 2.39 -4.36
C VAL A 30 13.86 3.85 -4.04
N PHE A 31 12.78 4.13 -3.33
CA PHE A 31 12.43 5.44 -2.85
C PHE A 31 12.46 5.45 -1.31
N LEU A 32 13.25 6.35 -0.74
CA LEU A 32 13.43 6.45 0.70
C LEU A 32 12.51 7.54 1.26
N ARG A 33 11.78 7.22 2.33
CA ARG A 33 10.90 8.15 3.03
C ARG A 33 11.13 8.12 4.52
N ASP A 34 10.82 9.22 5.18
CA ASP A 34 10.64 9.23 6.62
C ASP A 34 9.36 8.48 6.98
N ARG A 35 9.44 7.58 7.95
CA ARG A 35 8.32 6.74 8.39
C ARG A 35 7.18 7.56 8.98
N THR A 36 7.48 8.66 9.66
CA THR A 36 6.50 9.45 10.41
C THR A 36 5.86 10.52 9.54
N SER A 37 6.69 11.30 8.83
CA SER A 37 6.23 12.42 8.01
C SER A 37 5.91 12.02 6.57
N SER A 38 6.35 10.82 6.14
CA SER A 38 6.30 10.36 4.75
C SER A 38 7.08 11.25 3.77
N ASN A 39 7.89 12.18 4.27
CA ASN A 39 8.73 13.03 3.44
C ASN A 39 9.84 12.20 2.77
N PRO A 40 10.22 12.53 1.52
CA PRO A 40 11.33 11.88 0.86
C PRO A 40 12.64 12.20 1.57
N LEU A 41 13.52 11.19 1.66
CA LEU A 41 14.85 11.28 2.25
C LEU A 41 15.91 10.90 1.22
N ALA A 42 17.08 11.53 1.32
CA ALA A 42 18.25 11.19 0.53
C ALA A 42 18.84 9.84 0.95
N SER A 43 19.80 9.33 0.18
CA SER A 43 20.43 8.04 0.43
C SER A 43 21.17 7.95 1.78
N ASP A 44 21.58 9.06 2.33
CA ASP A 44 22.19 9.18 3.68
C ASP A 44 21.15 9.27 4.81
N GLY A 45 19.87 9.36 4.48
CA GLY A 45 18.76 9.49 5.41
C GLY A 45 18.49 10.92 5.86
N GLN A 46 19.10 11.91 5.23
CA GLN A 46 18.79 13.32 5.47
C GLN A 46 17.62 13.79 4.62
N ALA A 47 16.92 14.81 5.10
CA ALA A 47 15.88 15.45 4.30
C ALA A 47 16.53 16.22 3.15
N TYR A 48 15.91 16.17 1.99
CA TYR A 48 16.35 17.00 0.87
C TYR A 48 16.20 18.48 1.17
N ALA A 49 17.21 19.28 0.82
CA ALA A 49 17.17 20.72 0.98
C ALA A 49 16.10 21.36 0.07
N SER A 50 15.93 20.80 -1.12
CA SER A 50 14.89 21.21 -2.06
C SER A 50 14.04 20.03 -2.52
N PRO A 51 12.73 20.22 -2.66
CA PRO A 51 11.89 19.23 -3.31
C PRO A 51 12.33 18.84 -4.74
N ALA A 52 13.07 19.68 -5.43
CA ALA A 52 13.58 19.40 -6.79
C ALA A 52 14.74 18.38 -6.82
N GLU A 53 15.39 18.14 -5.68
CA GLU A 53 16.53 17.24 -5.56
C GLU A 53 16.17 15.79 -5.24
N VAL A 54 14.87 15.50 -5.09
CA VAL A 54 14.42 14.14 -4.76
C VAL A 54 14.76 13.17 -5.87
N THR A 55 15.43 12.08 -5.50
CA THR A 55 15.89 11.05 -6.43
C THR A 55 15.52 9.65 -5.98
N CYS A 56 15.43 8.72 -6.93
CA CYS A 56 15.34 7.28 -6.68
C CYS A 56 16.66 6.59 -6.99
N ILE A 57 16.95 5.51 -6.29
CA ILE A 57 18.11 4.65 -6.55
C ILE A 57 17.61 3.45 -7.36
N VAL A 58 18.22 3.18 -8.52
CA VAL A 58 17.82 2.08 -9.40
C VAL A 58 18.76 0.89 -9.21
N PHE A 59 18.16 -0.28 -9.11
CA PHE A 59 18.85 -1.56 -9.01
C PHE A 59 18.48 -2.46 -10.18
N SER A 60 19.42 -3.27 -10.63
CA SER A 60 19.24 -4.20 -11.75
C SER A 60 18.33 -5.38 -11.42
N CYS A 61 18.08 -5.66 -10.13
CA CYS A 61 17.19 -6.73 -9.70
C CYS A 61 16.55 -6.43 -8.33
N LEU A 62 15.40 -7.06 -8.10
CA LEU A 62 14.60 -6.90 -6.90
C LEU A 62 15.35 -7.33 -5.63
N ASP A 63 16.10 -8.43 -5.68
CA ASP A 63 16.83 -8.95 -4.52
C ASP A 63 17.95 -8.00 -4.07
N ALA A 64 18.62 -7.31 -5.00
CA ALA A 64 19.60 -6.30 -4.67
C ALA A 64 18.93 -5.08 -3.99
N ALA A 65 17.78 -4.64 -4.52
CA ALA A 65 17.00 -3.56 -3.94
C ALA A 65 16.53 -3.90 -2.51
N ILE A 66 16.05 -5.14 -2.29
CA ILE A 66 15.62 -5.61 -0.96
C ILE A 66 16.79 -5.60 0.02
N ARG A 67 17.95 -6.19 -0.33
CA ARG A 67 19.15 -6.21 0.54
C ARG A 67 19.62 -4.80 0.90
N PHE A 68 19.62 -3.89 -0.07
CA PHE A 68 19.95 -2.48 0.18
C PHE A 68 18.98 -1.85 1.19
N CYS A 69 17.66 -2.02 0.97
CA CYS A 69 16.63 -1.50 1.85
C CYS A 69 16.74 -2.05 3.27
N GLU A 70 16.94 -3.37 3.42
CA GLU A 70 17.13 -4.01 4.73
C GLU A 70 18.35 -3.46 5.48
N ALA A 71 19.48 -3.29 4.78
CA ALA A 71 20.67 -2.71 5.38
C ALA A 71 20.43 -1.27 5.84
N ARG A 72 19.73 -0.48 5.02
CA ARG A 72 19.42 0.92 5.34
C ARG A 72 18.45 1.08 6.50
N VAL A 73 17.35 0.30 6.53
CA VAL A 73 16.38 0.40 7.64
C VAL A 73 16.96 -0.12 8.95
N ARG A 74 17.91 -1.08 8.93
CA ARG A 74 18.65 -1.49 10.14
C ARG A 74 19.55 -0.37 10.67
N ALA A 75 20.22 0.35 9.78
CA ALA A 75 21.07 1.47 10.17
C ALA A 75 20.26 2.70 10.65
N LEU A 76 19.11 2.93 10.07
CA LEU A 76 18.24 4.09 10.32
C LEU A 76 16.78 3.64 10.53
N PRO A 77 16.36 3.33 11.78
CA PRO A 77 15.02 2.78 12.07
C PRO A 77 13.83 3.67 11.67
N ARG A 78 14.08 4.96 11.47
CA ARG A 78 13.07 5.91 10.98
C ARG A 78 12.81 5.83 9.49
N LEU A 79 13.66 5.11 8.73
CA LEU A 79 13.48 4.96 7.29
C LEU A 79 12.35 3.99 6.97
N ARG A 80 11.63 4.36 5.91
CA ARG A 80 10.70 3.52 5.15
C ARG A 80 11.23 3.44 3.72
N CYS A 81 11.55 2.24 3.28
CA CYS A 81 11.99 2.00 1.91
C CYS A 81 10.82 1.45 1.09
N GLU A 82 10.53 2.09 -0.03
CA GLU A 82 9.49 1.70 -0.98
C GLU A 82 10.16 1.28 -2.29
N ILE A 83 9.88 0.08 -2.76
CA ILE A 83 10.44 -0.47 -4.01
C ILE A 83 9.36 -0.43 -5.07
N TYR A 84 9.66 0.17 -6.21
CA TYR A 84 8.78 0.35 -7.36
C TYR A 84 9.35 -0.34 -8.59
N ASP A 85 8.46 -0.78 -9.48
CA ASP A 85 8.77 -1.24 -10.83
C ASP A 85 8.74 -0.08 -11.84
N SER A 86 8.91 -0.40 -13.12
CA SER A 86 8.85 0.57 -14.22
C SER A 86 7.50 1.26 -14.40
N GLN A 87 6.43 0.81 -13.71
CA GLN A 87 5.12 1.46 -13.74
C GLN A 87 5.04 2.74 -12.90
N GLY A 88 6.08 3.03 -12.10
CA GLY A 88 6.22 4.29 -11.40
C GLY A 88 5.33 4.46 -10.17
N LEU A 89 5.21 5.73 -9.72
CA LEU A 89 4.49 6.11 -8.48
C LEU A 89 2.97 6.04 -8.62
N ALA A 90 2.41 5.90 -9.81
CA ALA A 90 0.96 5.78 -10.01
C ALA A 90 0.41 4.46 -9.44
N HIS A 91 1.27 3.49 -9.26
CA HIS A 91 0.94 2.19 -8.69
C HIS A 91 1.51 2.04 -7.28
N PRO A 92 0.87 1.22 -6.42
CA PRO A 92 1.44 0.92 -5.11
C PRO A 92 2.78 0.20 -5.26
N PRO A 93 3.74 0.41 -4.32
CA PRO A 93 5.05 -0.19 -4.38
C PRO A 93 4.99 -1.72 -4.41
N LEU A 94 5.93 -2.37 -5.09
CA LEU A 94 6.11 -3.82 -5.09
C LEU A 94 6.38 -4.35 -3.68
N ALA A 95 7.25 -3.65 -2.95
CA ALA A 95 7.58 -3.98 -1.58
C ALA A 95 7.76 -2.71 -0.75
N VAL A 96 7.43 -2.80 0.55
CA VAL A 96 7.71 -1.77 1.54
C VAL A 96 8.50 -2.43 2.66
N ILE A 97 9.71 -1.92 2.92
CA ILE A 97 10.61 -2.46 3.93
C ILE A 97 10.71 -1.45 5.07
N LEU A 98 10.43 -1.92 6.26
CA LEU A 98 10.48 -1.16 7.51
C LEU A 98 11.43 -1.85 8.48
N HIS A 99 11.92 -1.11 9.48
CA HIS A 99 12.69 -1.71 10.56
C HIS A 99 11.87 -2.81 11.27
N PRO A 100 12.45 -3.95 11.66
CA PRO A 100 11.72 -5.07 12.27
C PRO A 100 10.88 -4.68 13.49
N GLU A 101 11.40 -3.81 14.35
CA GLU A 101 10.66 -3.29 15.51
C GLU A 101 9.53 -2.33 15.13
N ALA A 102 9.61 -1.78 13.92
CA ALA A 102 8.67 -0.82 13.39
C ALA A 102 7.61 -1.46 12.49
N GLN A 103 7.77 -2.72 12.13
CA GLN A 103 6.73 -3.46 11.44
C GLN A 103 5.53 -3.54 12.40
N PRO A 104 4.34 -3.08 11.96
CA PRO A 104 3.14 -3.36 12.71
C PRO A 104 3.10 -4.88 12.89
N LYS A 105 3.12 -5.34 14.15
CA LYS A 105 3.02 -6.78 14.45
C LYS A 105 1.93 -7.33 13.53
N GLU A 106 2.25 -8.38 12.79
CA GLU A 106 1.34 -9.00 11.80
C GLU A 106 -0.03 -9.37 12.40
N ASP A 107 -0.09 -9.45 13.74
CA ASP A 107 -1.32 -9.60 14.52
C ASP A 107 -2.38 -8.51 14.26
N ALA A 108 -2.00 -7.34 13.74
CA ALA A 108 -2.97 -6.28 13.44
C ALA A 108 -3.79 -6.54 12.14
N GLY A 109 -3.29 -7.37 11.23
CA GLY A 109 -3.95 -7.67 9.95
C GLY A 109 -5.24 -8.47 10.11
N PRO A 110 -5.21 -9.66 10.72
CA PRO A 110 -6.41 -10.49 10.89
C PRO A 110 -7.40 -9.90 11.89
N ILE A 111 -6.94 -9.25 12.97
CA ILE A 111 -7.79 -8.62 13.98
C ILE A 111 -8.56 -7.44 13.36
N ARG A 112 -7.91 -6.59 12.59
CA ARG A 112 -8.55 -5.44 11.94
C ARG A 112 -9.58 -5.86 10.87
N SER A 113 -9.31 -6.95 10.13
CA SER A 113 -10.27 -7.56 9.21
C SER A 113 -11.45 -8.19 9.96
N ARG A 114 -11.20 -8.84 11.09
CA ARG A 114 -12.24 -9.46 11.93
C ARG A 114 -13.18 -8.43 12.54
N HIS A 115 -12.65 -7.33 13.08
CA HIS A 115 -13.47 -6.22 13.62
C HIS A 115 -14.31 -5.54 12.55
N ARG A 116 -13.80 -5.40 11.32
CA ARG A 116 -14.60 -4.83 10.21
C ARG A 116 -15.74 -5.75 9.80
N LYS A 117 -15.51 -7.07 9.73
CA LYS A 117 -16.58 -8.05 9.45
C LYS A 117 -17.61 -8.08 10.56
N LEU A 118 -17.19 -8.05 11.83
CA LEU A 118 -18.08 -7.96 12.97
C LEU A 118 -18.88 -6.66 12.95
N GLY A 119 -18.26 -5.53 12.60
CA GLY A 119 -18.96 -4.26 12.43
C GLY A 119 -20.02 -4.34 11.33
N ALA A 120 -19.68 -4.86 10.15
CA ALA A 120 -20.63 -5.00 9.05
C ALA A 120 -21.81 -5.91 9.40
N SER A 121 -21.55 -7.05 10.06
CA SER A 121 -22.62 -7.97 10.50
C SER A 121 -23.47 -7.37 11.60
N ALA A 122 -22.91 -6.64 12.56
CA ALA A 122 -23.67 -5.97 13.61
C ALA A 122 -24.61 -4.90 13.03
N PHE A 123 -24.11 -4.07 12.10
CA PHE A 123 -24.97 -3.07 11.44
C PHE A 123 -26.08 -3.72 10.60
N SER A 124 -25.82 -4.84 9.93
CA SER A 124 -26.85 -5.57 9.18
C SER A 124 -27.91 -6.17 10.10
N LEU A 125 -27.53 -6.70 11.26
CA LEU A 125 -28.46 -7.26 12.25
C LEU A 125 -29.34 -6.19 12.91
N ILE A 126 -28.82 -4.98 13.12
CA ILE A 126 -29.58 -3.87 13.71
C ILE A 126 -30.52 -3.25 12.68
N SER A 127 -30.15 -3.21 11.41
CA SER A 127 -30.96 -2.58 10.36
C SER A 127 -32.30 -3.28 10.11
N LEU A 128 -32.32 -4.60 10.20
CA LEU A 128 -33.53 -5.41 9.93
C LEU A 128 -34.69 -5.11 10.92
N PRO A 129 -34.48 -5.16 12.26
CA PRO A 129 -35.54 -4.81 13.22
C PRO A 129 -35.96 -3.34 13.14
N LEU A 130 -35.03 -2.42 12.87
CA LEU A 130 -35.36 -1.00 12.70
C LEU A 130 -36.25 -0.77 11.48
N PHE A 131 -35.95 -1.43 10.37
CA PHE A 131 -36.78 -1.36 9.16
C PHE A 131 -38.17 -1.94 9.40
N TRP A 132 -38.25 -3.09 10.09
CA TRP A 132 -39.53 -3.72 10.42
C TRP A 132 -40.39 -2.90 11.38
N MET A 133 -39.79 -2.29 12.40
CA MET A 133 -40.46 -1.34 13.30
C MET A 133 -40.97 -0.11 12.55
N GLY A 134 -40.17 0.46 11.65
CA GLY A 134 -40.53 1.61 10.84
C GLY A 134 -41.72 1.33 9.93
N ALA A 135 -41.76 0.14 9.29
CA ALA A 135 -42.85 -0.26 8.44
C ALA A 135 -44.20 -0.48 9.19
N ARG A 136 -44.14 -0.67 10.51
CA ARG A 136 -45.31 -0.96 11.35
C ARG A 136 -45.84 0.22 12.14
N SER A 137 -45.08 1.29 12.28
CA SER A 137 -45.40 2.48 13.10
C SER A 137 -45.75 3.66 12.20
N SER A 138 -46.96 4.20 12.37
CA SER A 138 -47.46 5.32 11.55
C SER A 138 -46.92 6.69 11.92
N SER A 139 -46.35 6.88 13.12
CA SER A 139 -45.94 8.24 13.60
C SER A 139 -44.42 8.43 13.77
N SER A 140 -43.64 7.34 13.88
CA SER A 140 -42.17 7.39 14.01
C SER A 140 -41.50 6.52 12.92
N GLY A 141 -42.26 6.05 11.95
CA GLY A 141 -41.80 5.14 10.90
C GLY A 141 -40.69 5.70 10.03
N ASP A 142 -40.77 6.98 9.67
CA ASP A 142 -39.82 7.64 8.79
C ASP A 142 -38.40 7.68 9.39
N LEU A 143 -38.30 7.95 10.69
CA LEU A 143 -37.00 8.02 11.39
C LEU A 143 -36.37 6.62 11.50
N ALA A 144 -37.17 5.59 11.77
CA ALA A 144 -36.69 4.21 11.86
C ALA A 144 -36.27 3.67 10.49
N ILE A 145 -36.99 4.00 9.43
CA ILE A 145 -36.62 3.66 8.05
C ILE A 145 -35.30 4.38 7.67
N PHE A 146 -35.20 5.69 7.98
CA PHE A 146 -33.97 6.46 7.70
C PHE A 146 -32.75 5.88 8.40
N LEU A 147 -32.85 5.52 9.68
CA LEU A 147 -31.77 4.86 10.43
C LEU A 147 -31.42 3.50 9.85
N GLY A 148 -32.42 2.69 9.46
CA GLY A 148 -32.22 1.39 8.81
C GLY A 148 -31.41 1.52 7.51
N ILE A 149 -31.77 2.46 6.65
CA ILE A 149 -31.08 2.73 5.40
C ILE A 149 -29.62 3.16 5.67
N ASN A 150 -29.38 4.05 6.61
CA ASN A 150 -28.03 4.47 6.97
C ASN A 150 -27.17 3.31 7.49
N CYS A 151 -27.72 2.41 8.29
CA CYS A 151 -27.00 1.22 8.76
C CYS A 151 -26.62 0.30 7.59
N ILE A 152 -27.50 0.13 6.60
CA ILE A 152 -27.20 -0.66 5.39
C ILE A 152 -26.09 0.00 4.57
N LEU A 153 -26.14 1.30 4.35
CA LEU A 153 -25.10 2.05 3.64
C LEU A 153 -23.75 1.94 4.32
N LEU A 154 -23.69 2.03 5.64
CA LEU A 154 -22.47 1.83 6.42
C LEU A 154 -21.91 0.41 6.28
N ALA A 155 -22.78 -0.61 6.36
CA ALA A 155 -22.38 -2.00 6.15
C ALA A 155 -21.79 -2.22 4.75
N LEU A 156 -22.44 -1.70 3.71
CA LEU A 156 -21.96 -1.76 2.32
C LEU A 156 -20.61 -1.03 2.16
N ARG A 157 -20.43 0.13 2.80
CA ARG A 157 -19.17 0.88 2.78
C ARG A 157 -18.02 0.08 3.40
N PHE A 158 -18.25 -0.61 4.51
CA PHE A 158 -17.24 -1.48 5.12
C PHE A 158 -16.89 -2.67 4.24
N LEU A 159 -17.86 -3.31 3.61
CA LEU A 159 -17.64 -4.41 2.67
C LEU A 159 -16.85 -3.95 1.43
N TYR A 160 -17.23 -2.81 0.86
CA TYR A 160 -16.53 -2.24 -0.30
C TYR A 160 -15.06 -1.93 0.01
N TRP A 161 -14.78 -1.39 1.19
CA TRP A 161 -13.40 -1.12 1.63
C TRP A 161 -12.58 -2.40 1.81
N ASP A 162 -13.17 -3.45 2.40
CA ASP A 162 -12.47 -4.74 2.58
C ASP A 162 -12.17 -5.40 1.23
N LEU A 163 -13.12 -5.36 0.29
CA LEU A 163 -12.92 -5.86 -1.07
C LEU A 163 -11.85 -5.07 -1.84
N GLY A 164 -11.86 -3.74 -1.73
CA GLY A 164 -10.87 -2.87 -2.35
C GLY A 164 -9.46 -3.15 -1.88
N LEU A 165 -9.25 -3.32 -0.57
CA LEU A 165 -7.96 -3.65 0.00
C LEU A 165 -7.45 -5.02 -0.49
N LYS A 166 -8.29 -6.05 -0.48
CA LYS A 166 -7.92 -7.38 -0.98
C LYS A 166 -7.59 -7.37 -2.47
N HIS A 167 -8.31 -6.57 -3.25
CA HIS A 167 -8.06 -6.45 -4.67
C HIS A 167 -6.70 -5.78 -4.95
N SER A 168 -6.36 -4.74 -4.21
CA SER A 168 -5.07 -4.05 -4.33
C SER A 168 -3.90 -4.96 -3.92
N GLU A 169 -4.06 -5.74 -2.85
CA GLU A 169 -3.04 -6.71 -2.41
C GLU A 169 -2.82 -7.82 -3.46
N ARG A 170 -3.90 -8.37 -4.03
CA ARG A 170 -3.80 -9.37 -5.10
C ARG A 170 -3.09 -8.82 -6.34
N LYS A 171 -3.41 -7.60 -6.75
CA LYS A 171 -2.73 -6.94 -7.86
C LYS A 171 -1.23 -6.74 -7.58
N ARG A 172 -0.89 -6.34 -6.35
CA ARG A 172 0.49 -6.18 -5.92
C ARG A 172 1.25 -7.50 -5.95
N LEU A 173 0.68 -8.57 -5.38
CA LEU A 173 1.31 -9.90 -5.38
C LEU A 173 1.52 -10.44 -6.80
N LYS A 174 0.52 -10.25 -7.68
CA LYS A 174 0.64 -10.64 -9.08
C LYS A 174 1.80 -9.89 -9.77
N ARG A 175 1.90 -8.57 -9.62
CA ARG A 175 3.00 -7.79 -10.19
C ARG A 175 4.36 -8.23 -9.68
N LEU A 176 4.46 -8.51 -8.38
CA LEU A 176 5.70 -9.02 -7.78
C LEU A 176 6.10 -10.38 -8.39
N GLU A 177 5.14 -11.25 -8.63
CA GLU A 177 5.38 -12.55 -9.28
C GLU A 177 5.77 -12.40 -10.74
N ASP A 178 5.08 -11.53 -11.49
CA ASP A 178 5.37 -11.23 -12.89
C ASP A 178 6.79 -10.63 -13.03
N HIS A 179 7.17 -9.72 -12.13
CA HIS A 179 8.52 -9.14 -12.10
C HIS A 179 9.59 -10.21 -11.85
N ARG A 180 9.37 -11.10 -10.88
CA ARG A 180 10.28 -12.22 -10.61
C ARG A 180 10.40 -13.22 -11.78
N ARG A 181 9.32 -13.41 -12.55
CA ARG A 181 9.37 -14.24 -13.77
C ARG A 181 10.23 -13.58 -14.83
N MET A 182 10.07 -12.28 -15.06
CA MET A 182 10.92 -11.53 -16.00
C MET A 182 12.40 -11.58 -15.62
N GLU A 183 12.73 -11.45 -14.33
CA GLU A 183 14.12 -11.59 -13.86
C GLU A 183 14.72 -12.99 -14.10
N ARG A 184 13.91 -14.05 -14.08
CA ARG A 184 14.36 -15.41 -14.36
C ARG A 184 14.49 -15.73 -15.85
N GLY A 185 14.01 -14.87 -16.72
CA GLY A 185 13.97 -15.11 -18.16
C GLY A 185 12.90 -16.11 -18.60
N ASP A 186 11.89 -16.36 -17.76
CA ASP A 186 10.78 -17.28 -18.00
C ASP A 186 9.59 -16.58 -18.73
N ALA A 187 9.86 -15.49 -19.48
CA ALA A 187 8.85 -14.70 -20.18
C ALA A 187 8.65 -15.17 -21.63
#